data_9bacd36f91d2a59fb38225f5443e9da1
#
_entry.id   9bacd36f91d2a59fb38225f5443e9da1
#
_cell.length_a   1.000
_cell.length_b   1.000
_cell.length_c   1.000
_cell.angle_alpha   90.00
_cell.angle_beta   90.00
_cell.angle_gamma   90.00
#
_symmetry.space_group_name_H-M   'P 1'
#
loop_
_entity.id
_entity.type
_entity.pdbx_description
1 polymer ?
#
loop_
_entity_poly.entity_id
_entity_poly.type
_entity_poly.pdbx_seq_one_letter_code
_entity_poly.pdbx_strand_id
1 'polypeptide(L)'
;VELVKEVGADGVHLGKNDMPIAEARKILGDDFIIGGTANTFEDVKAHYEAGADYIGCGPFRFTTTKEKLSPILGLEGYREIIQKMKAENIDIPIVAIGGITKEDIPDIMKTGVNGIALSGCILNAKDPASETHDIMEILKRF
;
A
#
# COMPACT_ATOMS: atom_id res chain seq x y z
N VAL A 1 -0.94 11.66 -13.47
CA VAL A 1 -2.18 11.08 -14.04
C VAL A 1 -2.13 11.11 -15.57
N GLU A 2 -1.83 12.26 -16.19
CA GLU A 2 -1.77 12.40 -17.65
C GLU A 2 -0.76 11.45 -18.30
N LEU A 3 0.44 11.35 -17.73
CA LEU A 3 1.51 10.45 -18.19
C LEU A 3 1.06 8.98 -18.27
N VAL A 4 0.14 8.55 -17.41
CA VAL A 4 -0.39 7.17 -17.38
C VAL A 4 -0.94 6.75 -18.74
N LYS A 5 -1.72 7.63 -19.37
CA LYS A 5 -2.29 7.40 -20.70
C LYS A 5 -1.22 7.43 -21.80
N GLU A 6 -0.27 8.36 -21.70
CA GLU A 6 0.79 8.52 -22.70
C GLU A 6 1.72 7.31 -22.77
N VAL A 7 2.05 6.71 -21.61
CA VAL A 7 2.94 5.54 -21.55
C VAL A 7 2.22 4.19 -21.68
N GLY A 8 0.88 4.20 -21.76
CA GLY A 8 0.08 2.98 -21.86
C GLY A 8 0.10 2.14 -20.60
N ALA A 9 0.21 2.76 -19.41
CA ALA A 9 0.15 2.05 -18.13
C ALA A 9 -1.29 1.66 -17.79
N ASP A 10 -1.45 0.56 -17.02
CA ASP A 10 -2.77 0.05 -16.60
C ASP A 10 -3.34 0.77 -15.36
N GLY A 11 -2.49 1.54 -14.66
CA GLY A 11 -2.92 2.24 -13.45
C GLY A 11 -1.87 3.19 -12.90
N VAL A 12 -2.20 3.79 -11.75
CA VAL A 12 -1.35 4.76 -11.06
C VAL A 12 -1.51 4.63 -9.55
N HIS A 13 -0.42 4.86 -8.82
CA HIS A 13 -0.45 5.03 -7.38
C HIS A 13 -0.22 6.50 -7.03
N LEU A 14 -1.12 7.07 -6.24
CA LEU A 14 -1.12 8.49 -5.85
C LEU A 14 -0.73 8.64 -4.38
N GLY A 15 0.29 9.45 -4.15
CA GLY A 15 0.70 9.87 -2.81
C GLY A 15 -0.22 10.97 -2.25
N LYS A 16 -0.02 11.31 -0.98
CA LYS A 16 -0.84 12.32 -0.28
C LYS A 16 -0.82 13.72 -0.89
N ASN A 17 0.27 14.07 -1.57
CA ASN A 17 0.46 15.40 -2.19
C ASN A 17 0.23 15.37 -3.70
N ASP A 18 -0.15 14.23 -4.24
CA ASP A 18 -0.49 14.08 -5.64
C ASP A 18 -1.95 14.48 -5.90
N MET A 19 -2.38 14.34 -7.15
CA MET A 19 -3.78 14.62 -7.52
C MET A 19 -4.75 13.79 -6.66
N PRO A 20 -5.85 14.38 -6.17
CA PRO A 20 -6.87 13.62 -5.44
C PRO A 20 -7.43 12.45 -6.24
N ILE A 21 -7.70 11.32 -5.57
CA ILE A 21 -8.23 10.08 -6.19
C ILE A 21 -9.48 10.35 -7.04
N ALA A 22 -10.42 11.13 -6.52
CA ALA A 22 -11.67 11.44 -7.23
C ALA A 22 -11.44 12.22 -8.53
N GLU A 23 -10.44 13.10 -8.58
CA GLU A 23 -10.06 13.83 -9.80
C GLU A 23 -9.36 12.90 -10.80
N ALA A 24 -8.44 12.07 -10.32
CA ALA A 24 -7.77 11.08 -11.15
C ALA A 24 -8.77 10.11 -11.77
N ARG A 25 -9.77 9.65 -11.02
CA ARG A 25 -10.85 8.79 -11.51
C ARG A 25 -11.66 9.45 -12.63
N LYS A 26 -11.99 10.74 -12.51
CA LYS A 26 -12.68 11.48 -13.57
C LYS A 26 -11.88 11.56 -14.88
N ILE A 27 -10.54 11.69 -14.77
CA ILE A 27 -9.66 11.81 -15.94
C ILE A 27 -9.41 10.45 -16.59
N LEU A 28 -9.15 9.41 -15.77
CA LEU A 28 -8.75 8.08 -16.23
C LEU A 28 -9.94 7.20 -16.59
N GLY A 29 -11.06 7.34 -15.90
CA GLY A 29 -12.23 6.45 -16.03
C GLY A 29 -12.10 5.19 -15.16
N ASP A 30 -13.03 4.25 -15.35
CA ASP A 30 -13.19 3.08 -14.49
C ASP A 30 -12.26 1.91 -14.87
N ASP A 31 -11.68 1.95 -16.07
CA ASP A 31 -10.81 0.88 -16.57
C ASP A 31 -9.38 0.92 -15.99
N PHE A 32 -8.99 2.03 -15.37
CA PHE A 32 -7.66 2.20 -14.79
C PHE A 32 -7.63 1.85 -13.31
N ILE A 33 -6.55 1.17 -12.88
CA ILE A 33 -6.30 0.90 -11.47
C ILE A 33 -5.74 2.16 -10.81
N ILE A 34 -6.38 2.64 -9.73
CA ILE A 34 -5.92 3.78 -8.95
C ILE A 34 -5.69 3.35 -7.51
N GLY A 35 -4.43 3.40 -7.08
CA GLY A 35 -4.04 3.20 -5.68
C GLY A 35 -3.84 4.53 -4.96
N GLY A 36 -4.12 4.56 -3.65
CA GLY A 36 -3.89 5.73 -2.81
C GLY A 36 -3.03 5.42 -1.59
N THR A 37 -2.22 6.39 -1.17
CA THR A 37 -1.42 6.29 0.05
C THR A 37 -2.25 6.69 1.26
N ALA A 38 -2.33 5.81 2.27
CA ALA A 38 -2.97 6.08 3.55
C ALA A 38 -2.01 5.87 4.73
N ASN A 39 -2.14 6.71 5.77
CA ASN A 39 -1.41 6.57 7.03
C ASN A 39 -2.38 6.38 8.21
N THR A 40 -3.67 6.61 8.02
CA THR A 40 -4.73 6.51 9.03
C THR A 40 -5.94 5.78 8.45
N PHE A 41 -6.85 5.36 9.34
CA PHE A 41 -8.14 4.81 8.92
C PHE A 41 -8.98 5.83 8.14
N GLU A 42 -8.92 7.10 8.54
CA GLU A 42 -9.63 8.21 7.89
C GLU A 42 -9.16 8.39 6.44
N ASP A 43 -7.85 8.25 6.18
CA ASP A 43 -7.30 8.24 4.82
C ASP A 43 -7.85 7.06 4.01
N VAL A 44 -7.88 5.85 4.60
CA VAL A 44 -8.41 4.65 3.94
C VAL A 44 -9.87 4.85 3.53
N LYS A 45 -10.69 5.36 4.47
CA LYS A 45 -12.11 5.63 4.23
C LYS A 45 -12.31 6.66 3.11
N ALA A 46 -11.58 7.77 3.18
CA ALA A 46 -11.65 8.83 2.16
C ALA A 46 -11.26 8.31 0.76
N HIS A 47 -10.21 7.51 0.64
CA HIS A 47 -9.80 6.92 -0.63
C HIS A 47 -10.80 5.89 -1.16
N TYR A 48 -11.37 5.06 -0.27
CA TYR A 48 -12.43 4.13 -0.63
C TYR A 48 -13.65 4.86 -1.20
N GLU A 49 -14.12 5.91 -0.52
CA GLU A 49 -15.25 6.73 -0.97
C GLU A 49 -14.96 7.51 -2.28
N ALA A 50 -13.68 7.84 -2.51
CA ALA A 50 -13.23 8.51 -3.73
C ALA A 50 -13.03 7.57 -4.93
N GLY A 51 -13.20 6.25 -4.77
CA GLY A 51 -13.12 5.27 -5.84
C GLY A 51 -11.70 4.72 -6.09
N ALA A 52 -10.86 4.62 -5.06
CA ALA A 52 -9.60 3.90 -5.15
C ALA A 52 -9.84 2.39 -5.29
N ASP A 53 -8.93 1.70 -5.99
CA ASP A 53 -8.98 0.23 -6.17
C ASP A 53 -8.16 -0.51 -5.11
N TYR A 54 -7.15 0.13 -4.52
CA TYR A 54 -6.36 -0.41 -3.42
C TYR A 54 -5.71 0.72 -2.62
N ILE A 55 -5.22 0.37 -1.44
CA ILE A 55 -4.54 1.30 -0.53
C ILE A 55 -3.12 0.81 -0.24
N GLY A 56 -2.13 1.68 -0.48
CA GLY A 56 -0.78 1.54 0.06
C GLY A 56 -0.73 2.14 1.47
N CYS A 57 -0.74 1.30 2.49
CA CYS A 57 -0.88 1.72 3.89
C CYS A 57 0.43 1.62 4.66
N GLY A 58 0.90 2.72 5.21
CA GLY A 58 2.16 2.77 5.94
C GLY A 58 2.44 4.14 6.54
N PRO A 59 3.68 4.36 7.02
CA PRO A 59 4.79 3.41 7.03
C PRO A 59 4.66 2.35 8.15
N PHE A 60 5.08 1.13 7.87
CA PHE A 60 5.16 0.09 8.91
C PHE A 60 6.22 0.43 9.96
N ARG A 61 7.40 0.87 9.49
CA ARG A 61 8.56 1.24 10.29
C ARG A 61 9.16 2.54 9.75
N PHE A 62 9.95 3.22 10.57
CA PHE A 62 10.74 4.36 10.12
C PHE A 62 11.58 4.02 8.88
N THR A 63 11.62 4.95 7.93
CA THR A 63 12.42 4.83 6.71
C THR A 63 13.10 6.17 6.41
N THR A 64 14.33 6.12 5.97
CA THR A 64 15.12 7.29 5.56
C THR A 64 14.77 7.80 4.17
N THR A 65 13.89 7.11 3.43
CA THR A 65 13.55 7.42 2.04
C THR A 65 12.51 8.54 1.88
N LYS A 66 11.87 9.00 2.97
CA LYS A 66 10.91 10.11 2.93
C LYS A 66 11.29 11.20 3.92
N GLU A 67 11.33 12.45 3.45
CA GLU A 67 11.69 13.63 4.25
C GLU A 67 10.61 14.03 5.29
N LYS A 68 9.35 13.67 5.09
CA LYS A 68 8.25 13.89 6.04
C LYS A 68 7.77 12.58 6.63
N LEU A 69 7.96 12.44 7.94
CA LEU A 69 7.57 11.27 8.71
C LEU A 69 6.08 11.33 9.05
N SER A 70 5.30 10.42 8.47
CA SER A 70 3.99 10.06 8.99
C SER A 70 4.18 9.20 10.25
N PRO A 71 3.22 9.19 11.19
CA PRO A 71 3.28 8.28 12.34
C PRO A 71 3.50 6.83 11.89
N ILE A 72 4.39 6.13 12.60
CA ILE A 72 4.67 4.71 12.34
C ILE A 72 3.45 3.89 12.76
N LEU A 73 2.96 3.02 11.86
CA LEU A 73 1.81 2.17 12.13
C LEU A 73 2.17 0.93 12.96
N GLY A 74 3.25 0.23 12.61
CA GLY A 74 3.56 -1.05 13.21
C GLY A 74 2.44 -2.07 13.04
N LEU A 75 2.52 -3.20 13.74
CA LEU A 75 1.50 -4.25 13.68
C LEU A 75 0.16 -3.80 14.27
N GLU A 76 0.18 -3.04 15.36
CA GLU A 76 -1.05 -2.57 16.02
C GLU A 76 -1.82 -1.58 15.16
N GLY A 77 -1.11 -0.66 14.47
CA GLY A 77 -1.75 0.28 13.55
C GLY A 77 -2.52 -0.44 12.43
N TYR A 78 -1.97 -1.51 11.86
CA TYR A 78 -2.69 -2.32 10.86
C TYR A 78 -3.90 -3.03 11.47
N ARG A 79 -3.77 -3.63 12.66
CA ARG A 79 -4.90 -4.31 13.33
C ARG A 79 -6.04 -3.34 13.58
N GLU A 80 -5.76 -2.14 14.08
CA GLU A 80 -6.77 -1.10 14.33
C GLU A 80 -7.47 -0.67 13.03
N ILE A 81 -6.70 -0.42 11.97
CA ILE A 81 -7.26 -0.03 10.66
C ILE A 81 -8.16 -1.14 10.13
N ILE A 82 -7.71 -2.39 10.11
CA ILE A 82 -8.48 -3.53 9.62
C ILE A 82 -9.75 -3.74 10.46
N GLN A 83 -9.66 -3.57 11.78
CA GLN A 83 -10.83 -3.68 12.66
C GLN A 83 -11.88 -2.60 12.37
N LYS A 84 -11.45 -1.34 12.20
CA LYS A 84 -12.34 -0.23 11.84
C LYS A 84 -12.97 -0.42 10.45
N MET A 85 -12.20 -0.90 9.48
CA MET A 85 -12.72 -1.24 8.15
C MET A 85 -13.84 -2.27 8.23
N LYS A 86 -13.65 -3.33 9.02
CA LYS A 86 -14.68 -4.37 9.24
C LYS A 86 -15.93 -3.79 9.89
N ALA A 87 -15.76 -2.92 10.89
CA ALA A 87 -16.87 -2.30 11.61
C ALA A 87 -17.72 -1.39 10.70
N GLU A 88 -17.10 -0.75 9.70
CA GLU A 88 -17.79 0.14 8.75
C GLU A 88 -18.10 -0.52 7.40
N ASN A 89 -17.87 -1.83 7.25
CA ASN A 89 -18.07 -2.59 6.00
C ASN A 89 -17.29 -2.01 4.80
N ILE A 90 -16.08 -1.51 5.05
CA ILE A 90 -15.18 -1.05 4.01
C ILE A 90 -14.37 -2.25 3.51
N ASP A 91 -14.54 -2.60 2.24
CA ASP A 91 -13.84 -3.70 1.58
C ASP A 91 -12.98 -3.15 0.43
N ILE A 92 -11.73 -2.87 0.74
CA ILE A 92 -10.72 -2.42 -0.22
C ILE A 92 -9.39 -3.11 0.12
N PRO A 93 -8.62 -3.61 -0.86
CA PRO A 93 -7.32 -4.22 -0.61
C PRO A 93 -6.35 -3.26 0.08
N ILE A 94 -5.74 -3.72 1.17
CA ILE A 94 -4.70 -3.01 1.91
C ILE A 94 -3.36 -3.67 1.65
N VAL A 95 -2.41 -2.89 1.13
CA VAL A 95 -1.02 -3.28 0.89
C VAL A 95 -0.14 -2.56 1.90
N ALA A 96 0.50 -3.31 2.80
CA ALA A 96 1.42 -2.75 3.78
C ALA A 96 2.71 -2.28 3.10
N ILE A 97 3.21 -1.11 3.49
CA ILE A 97 4.41 -0.50 2.89
C ILE A 97 5.23 0.27 3.93
N GLY A 98 6.51 0.44 3.65
CA GLY A 98 7.41 1.32 4.39
C GLY A 98 8.27 0.64 5.44
N GLY A 99 9.55 0.42 5.14
CA GLY A 99 10.54 -0.15 6.05
C GLY A 99 10.32 -1.62 6.39
N ILE A 100 9.65 -2.38 5.53
CA ILE A 100 9.36 -3.80 5.73
C ILE A 100 10.53 -4.65 5.27
N THR A 101 10.90 -5.66 6.07
CA THR A 101 11.88 -6.69 5.73
C THR A 101 11.19 -8.06 5.58
N LYS A 102 11.90 -9.02 5.02
CA LYS A 102 11.39 -10.39 4.82
C LYS A 102 10.89 -11.03 6.13
N GLU A 103 11.58 -10.79 7.24
CA GLU A 103 11.28 -11.32 8.56
C GLU A 103 9.96 -10.77 9.14
N ASP A 104 9.55 -9.58 8.74
CA ASP A 104 8.30 -8.93 9.19
C ASP A 104 7.05 -9.53 8.55
N ILE A 105 7.20 -10.14 7.36
CA ILE A 105 6.08 -10.54 6.50
C ILE A 105 5.05 -11.43 7.20
N PRO A 106 5.43 -12.52 7.92
CA PRO A 106 4.44 -13.38 8.56
C PRO A 106 3.55 -12.66 9.57
N ASP A 107 4.13 -11.77 10.38
CA ASP A 107 3.37 -11.05 11.39
C ASP A 107 2.51 -9.93 10.78
N ILE A 108 2.99 -9.26 9.75
CA ILE A 108 2.21 -8.27 9.02
C ILE A 108 0.99 -8.93 8.35
N MET A 109 1.17 -10.05 7.64
CA MET A 109 0.06 -10.75 6.99
C MET A 109 -1.01 -11.22 7.98
N LYS A 110 -0.63 -11.64 9.19
CA LYS A 110 -1.57 -12.00 10.26
C LYS A 110 -2.43 -10.84 10.76
N THR A 111 -2.07 -9.59 10.47
CA THR A 111 -2.92 -8.44 10.82
C THR A 111 -4.19 -8.35 9.98
N GLY A 112 -4.24 -9.04 8.85
CA GLY A 112 -5.36 -9.05 7.92
C GLY A 112 -5.18 -8.17 6.69
N VAL A 113 -4.00 -7.59 6.47
CA VAL A 113 -3.68 -6.89 5.21
C VAL A 113 -3.64 -7.88 4.04
N ASN A 114 -3.86 -7.38 2.82
CA ASN A 114 -3.99 -8.23 1.63
C ASN A 114 -2.64 -8.49 0.92
N GLY A 115 -1.63 -7.67 1.21
CA GLY A 115 -0.33 -7.79 0.56
C GLY A 115 0.71 -6.85 1.13
N ILE A 116 1.89 -6.88 0.52
CA ILE A 116 3.06 -6.12 0.96
C ILE A 116 3.75 -5.48 -0.24
N ALA A 117 4.18 -4.23 -0.10
CA ALA A 117 5.04 -3.55 -1.06
C ALA A 117 6.44 -3.37 -0.46
N LEU A 118 7.44 -3.79 -1.19
CA LEU A 118 8.85 -3.80 -0.79
C LEU A 118 9.71 -3.04 -1.79
N SER A 119 10.73 -2.36 -1.31
CA SER A 119 11.74 -1.70 -2.13
C SER A 119 13.15 -1.99 -1.61
N GLY A 120 13.57 -1.34 -0.54
CA GLY A 120 14.93 -1.46 0.00
C GLY A 120 15.33 -2.88 0.36
N CYS A 121 14.43 -3.69 0.85
CA CYS A 121 14.69 -5.09 1.19
C CYS A 121 15.19 -5.88 -0.02
N ILE A 122 14.59 -5.66 -1.18
CA ILE A 122 14.95 -6.33 -2.44
C ILE A 122 16.17 -5.67 -3.08
N LEU A 123 16.17 -4.34 -3.21
CA LEU A 123 17.22 -3.60 -3.91
C LEU A 123 18.60 -3.72 -3.23
N ASN A 124 18.62 -3.83 -1.91
CA ASN A 124 19.85 -3.95 -1.12
C ASN A 124 20.27 -5.39 -0.83
N ALA A 125 19.50 -6.38 -1.29
CA ALA A 125 19.86 -7.78 -1.15
C ALA A 125 21.11 -8.12 -1.99
N LYS A 126 21.92 -9.08 -1.51
CA LYS A 126 23.05 -9.61 -2.29
C LYS A 126 22.62 -10.20 -3.63
N ASP A 127 21.49 -10.88 -3.61
CA ASP A 127 20.84 -11.47 -4.77
C ASP A 127 19.34 -11.10 -4.74
N PRO A 128 18.94 -10.02 -5.42
CA PRO A 128 17.55 -9.57 -5.45
C PRO A 128 16.57 -10.62 -5.99
N ALA A 129 16.99 -11.46 -6.92
CA ALA A 129 16.15 -12.50 -7.48
C ALA A 129 15.86 -13.59 -6.45
N SER A 130 16.88 -14.07 -5.75
CA SER A 130 16.72 -15.04 -4.65
C SER A 130 15.88 -14.49 -3.51
N GLU A 131 16.13 -13.24 -3.10
CA GLU A 131 15.35 -12.58 -2.05
C GLU A 131 13.87 -12.46 -2.42
N THR A 132 13.58 -12.06 -3.66
CA THR A 132 12.21 -11.99 -4.17
C THR A 132 11.55 -13.35 -4.19
N HIS A 133 12.27 -14.40 -4.61
CA HIS A 133 11.76 -15.78 -4.62
C HIS A 133 11.37 -16.22 -3.21
N ASP A 134 12.25 -16.03 -2.22
CA ASP A 134 12.00 -16.39 -0.83
C ASP A 134 10.78 -15.65 -0.26
N ILE A 135 10.66 -14.35 -0.54
CA ILE A 135 9.52 -13.53 -0.14
C ILE A 135 8.22 -14.09 -0.72
N MET A 136 8.21 -14.43 -2.01
CA MET A 136 7.03 -15.01 -2.65
C MET A 136 6.65 -16.38 -2.06
N GLU A 137 7.64 -17.22 -1.70
CA GLU A 137 7.36 -18.50 -1.01
C GLU A 137 6.75 -18.30 0.39
N ILE A 138 7.17 -17.26 1.11
CA ILE A 138 6.56 -16.90 2.40
C ILE A 138 5.11 -16.45 2.19
N LEU A 139 4.86 -15.56 1.23
CA LEU A 139 3.52 -15.01 0.96
C LEU A 139 2.50 -16.07 0.53
N LYS A 140 2.94 -17.12 -0.16
CA LYS A 140 2.06 -18.25 -0.55
C LYS A 140 1.43 -19.01 0.62
N ARG A 141 1.92 -18.78 1.85
CA ARG A 141 1.40 -19.44 3.05
C ARG A 141 0.18 -18.74 3.65
N PHE A 142 -0.15 -17.57 3.13
CA PHE A 142 -1.27 -16.71 3.56
C PHE A 142 -2.27 -16.51 2.45
#